data_b3a749fd8e86a069483fbc3883fa7bd6
#
_entry.id   b3a749fd8e86a069483fbc3883fa7bd6
#
_cell.length_a   1.000
_cell.length_b   1.000
_cell.length_c   1.000
_cell.angle_alpha   90.00
_cell.angle_beta   90.00
_cell.angle_gamma   90.00
#
_symmetry.space_group_name_H-M   'P 1'
#
loop_
_entity.id
_entity.type
_entity.pdbx_description
1 polymer ?
#
loop_
_entity_poly.entity_id
_entity_poly.type
_entity_poly.pdbx_seq_one_letter_code
_entity_poly.pdbx_strand_id
1 'polypeptide(L)'
;MSTFVIGLSLAALLFILAAGLVLVFGLLGVINLAHGAFYMLGAYAGYQIAVWTGSFWLALVLAPVFVAAVAWIAERLTLSKLYNREHYLQFLLTFGLILVINELVRLTWGVGYLRLDAPVLLQGSVDFGTFQVSVYRLFVAFAGLMAAAGLYLVLERTLIGTVVRAASANSAMVSCLGVNVRRIRSSVFAVGGGLAGFAGVIAAPLVPLSLDMGLIVIIDCFLVIIIGGMGSIRGAVLGSILIGMTRAYGQNFIPQFIDPLTFGVLVTVLLVRPSGIFGRKERMA
;
A
#
# COMPACT_ATOMS: atom_id res chain seq x y z
N MET A 1 1.09 -6.75 25.66
CA MET A 1 1.39 -5.37 25.20
C MET A 1 2.33 -5.33 24.01
N SER A 2 3.45 -6.09 23.98
CA SER A 2 4.32 -6.16 22.79
C SER A 2 3.58 -6.57 21.52
N THR A 3 2.71 -7.58 21.58
CA THR A 3 1.87 -8.03 20.45
C THR A 3 0.97 -6.92 19.91
N PHE A 4 0.43 -6.06 20.77
CA PHE A 4 -0.38 -4.91 20.36
C PHE A 4 0.43 -3.92 19.51
N VAL A 5 1.66 -3.59 19.94
CA VAL A 5 2.54 -2.68 19.18
C VAL A 5 2.97 -3.32 17.84
N ILE A 6 3.23 -4.64 17.85
CA ILE A 6 3.48 -5.38 16.61
C ILE A 6 2.27 -5.27 15.68
N GLY A 7 1.07 -5.50 16.18
CA GLY A 7 -0.17 -5.37 15.40
C GLY A 7 -0.37 -3.96 14.85
N LEU A 8 -0.12 -2.94 15.66
CA LEU A 8 -0.23 -1.53 15.25
C LEU A 8 0.79 -1.18 14.16
N SER A 9 2.04 -1.65 14.27
CA SER A 9 3.06 -1.44 13.24
C SER A 9 2.72 -2.14 11.92
N LEU A 10 2.19 -3.37 11.98
CA LEU A 10 1.69 -4.08 10.80
C LEU A 10 0.48 -3.36 10.18
N ALA A 11 -0.47 -2.91 11.01
CA ALA A 11 -1.62 -2.14 10.57
C ALA A 11 -1.19 -0.84 9.87
N ALA A 12 -0.21 -0.13 10.42
CA ALA A 12 0.33 1.10 9.84
C ALA A 12 0.96 0.84 8.45
N LEU A 13 1.74 -0.22 8.32
CA LEU A 13 2.38 -0.61 7.06
C LEU A 13 1.34 -1.01 6.01
N LEU A 14 0.38 -1.87 6.39
CA LEU A 14 -0.73 -2.25 5.53
C LEU A 14 -1.60 -1.06 5.14
N PHE A 15 -1.80 -0.10 6.05
CA PHE A 15 -2.53 1.13 5.73
C PHE A 15 -1.83 1.96 4.66
N ILE A 16 -0.51 2.22 4.80
CA ILE A 16 0.24 3.01 3.80
C ILE A 16 0.10 2.37 2.42
N LEU A 17 0.27 1.06 2.35
CA LEU A 17 0.15 0.31 1.11
C LEU A 17 -1.29 0.35 0.58
N ALA A 18 -2.27 0.01 1.41
CA ALA A 18 -3.69 -0.02 1.02
C ALA A 18 -4.21 1.36 0.61
N ALA A 19 -3.76 2.43 1.26
CA ALA A 19 -4.15 3.80 0.93
C ALA A 19 -3.76 4.18 -0.51
N GLY A 20 -2.56 3.77 -0.97
CA GLY A 20 -2.15 3.95 -2.36
C GLY A 20 -3.07 3.21 -3.33
N LEU A 21 -3.43 1.96 -3.02
CA LEU A 21 -4.33 1.16 -3.85
C LEU A 21 -5.77 1.70 -3.83
N VAL A 22 -6.26 2.17 -2.67
CA VAL A 22 -7.58 2.83 -2.53
C VAL A 22 -7.66 4.10 -3.36
N LEU A 23 -6.60 4.92 -3.41
CA LEU A 23 -6.55 6.11 -4.26
C LEU A 23 -6.66 5.74 -5.73
N VAL A 24 -5.89 4.76 -6.16
CA VAL A 24 -5.91 4.28 -7.56
C VAL A 24 -7.28 3.69 -7.89
N PHE A 25 -7.79 2.78 -7.08
CA PHE A 25 -9.09 2.15 -7.31
C PHE A 25 -10.23 3.18 -7.28
N GLY A 26 -10.23 4.07 -6.30
CA GLY A 26 -11.30 5.07 -6.11
C GLY A 26 -11.45 6.04 -7.27
N LEU A 27 -10.36 6.37 -7.98
CA LEU A 27 -10.39 7.29 -9.13
C LEU A 27 -10.47 6.57 -10.47
N LEU A 28 -9.76 5.45 -10.61
CA LEU A 28 -9.57 4.78 -11.89
C LEU A 28 -10.55 3.63 -12.09
N GLY A 29 -11.11 3.09 -11.01
CA GLY A 29 -11.92 1.86 -11.03
C GLY A 29 -11.11 0.61 -11.40
N VAL A 30 -9.77 0.69 -11.35
CA VAL A 30 -8.86 -0.37 -11.79
C VAL A 30 -8.30 -1.12 -10.60
N ILE A 31 -8.43 -2.43 -10.62
CA ILE A 31 -7.76 -3.32 -9.67
C ILE A 31 -6.29 -3.46 -10.11
N ASN A 32 -5.40 -2.74 -9.44
CA ASN A 32 -3.98 -2.72 -9.79
C ASN A 32 -3.21 -3.80 -9.03
N LEU A 33 -3.01 -4.95 -9.64
CA LEU A 33 -2.20 -6.03 -9.06
C LEU A 33 -0.71 -5.67 -8.97
N ALA A 34 -0.20 -4.81 -9.88
CA ALA A 34 1.20 -4.38 -9.87
C ALA A 34 1.56 -3.53 -8.63
N HIS A 35 0.57 -3.18 -7.79
CA HIS A 35 0.81 -2.40 -6.58
C HIS A 35 1.75 -3.11 -5.59
N GLY A 36 1.64 -4.43 -5.46
CA GLY A 36 2.60 -5.24 -4.69
C GLY A 36 4.01 -5.25 -5.29
N ALA A 37 4.13 -5.24 -6.62
CA ALA A 37 5.43 -5.15 -7.27
C ALA A 37 6.07 -3.76 -7.07
N PHE A 38 5.29 -2.68 -7.00
CA PHE A 38 5.79 -1.35 -6.61
C PHE A 38 6.28 -1.31 -5.16
N TYR A 39 5.61 -2.01 -4.24
CA TYR A 39 6.09 -2.18 -2.87
C TYR A 39 7.45 -2.90 -2.85
N MET A 40 7.57 -4.03 -3.54
CA MET A 40 8.83 -4.78 -3.65
C MET A 40 9.93 -3.90 -4.27
N LEU A 41 9.63 -3.22 -5.40
CA LEU A 41 10.58 -2.32 -6.06
C LEU A 41 11.05 -1.20 -5.11
N GLY A 42 10.16 -0.68 -4.27
CA GLY A 42 10.49 0.30 -3.25
C GLY A 42 11.46 -0.23 -2.19
N ALA A 43 11.25 -1.47 -1.73
CA ALA A 43 12.14 -2.12 -0.76
C ALA A 43 13.54 -2.34 -1.34
N TYR A 44 13.64 -2.86 -2.58
CA TYR A 44 14.92 -3.08 -3.25
C TYR A 44 15.64 -1.77 -3.63
N ALA A 45 14.92 -0.77 -4.15
CA ALA A 45 15.47 0.55 -4.42
C ALA A 45 15.93 1.23 -3.14
N GLY A 46 15.15 1.12 -2.06
CA GLY A 46 15.52 1.62 -0.74
C GLY A 46 16.79 0.97 -0.19
N TYR A 47 16.89 -0.35 -0.31
CA TYR A 47 18.10 -1.08 0.01
C TYR A 47 19.32 -0.54 -0.78
N GLN A 48 19.20 -0.43 -2.11
CA GLN A 48 20.28 0.01 -2.96
C GLN A 48 20.74 1.44 -2.64
N ILE A 49 19.80 2.36 -2.42
CA ILE A 49 20.11 3.75 -2.06
C ILE A 49 20.79 3.80 -0.69
N ALA A 50 20.30 3.02 0.29
CA ALA A 50 20.91 2.96 1.62
C ALA A 50 22.35 2.41 1.57
N VAL A 51 22.60 1.39 0.74
CA VAL A 51 23.97 0.85 0.54
C VAL A 51 24.88 1.87 -0.12
N TRP A 52 24.41 2.62 -1.13
CA TRP A 52 25.25 3.60 -1.84
C TRP A 52 25.53 4.86 -1.01
N THR A 53 24.54 5.31 -0.23
CA THR A 53 24.63 6.59 0.49
C THR A 53 24.99 6.44 1.96
N GLY A 54 24.94 5.23 2.50
CA GLY A 54 25.05 4.98 3.94
C GLY A 54 23.87 5.53 4.77
N SER A 55 22.78 5.98 4.12
CA SER A 55 21.69 6.69 4.79
C SER A 55 20.31 6.09 4.49
N PHE A 56 19.70 5.51 5.51
CA PHE A 56 18.30 5.07 5.45
C PHE A 56 17.33 6.23 5.18
N TRP A 57 17.62 7.42 5.71
CA TRP A 57 16.75 8.59 5.55
C TRP A 57 16.67 9.09 4.12
N LEU A 58 17.80 9.04 3.39
CA LEU A 58 17.79 9.32 1.95
C LEU A 58 17.02 8.26 1.17
N ALA A 59 17.17 7.00 1.53
CA ALA A 59 16.39 5.91 0.93
C ALA A 59 14.88 6.10 1.15
N LEU A 60 14.47 6.54 2.35
CA LEU A 60 13.09 6.77 2.72
C LEU A 60 12.40 7.85 1.86
N VAL A 61 13.17 8.79 1.29
CA VAL A 61 12.66 9.86 0.42
C VAL A 61 12.82 9.50 -1.05
N LEU A 62 14.01 9.06 -1.45
CA LEU A 62 14.35 8.87 -2.87
C LEU A 62 13.69 7.64 -3.49
N ALA A 63 13.59 6.53 -2.75
CA ALA A 63 13.00 5.32 -3.30
C ALA A 63 11.49 5.47 -3.60
N PRO A 64 10.63 6.07 -2.74
CA PRO A 64 9.25 6.37 -3.09
C PRO A 64 9.12 7.28 -4.31
N VAL A 65 9.99 8.29 -4.46
CA VAL A 65 10.00 9.18 -5.64
C VAL A 65 10.36 8.40 -6.90
N PHE A 66 11.37 7.54 -6.83
CA PHE A 66 11.73 6.65 -7.92
C PHE A 66 10.58 5.73 -8.33
N VAL A 67 9.94 5.07 -7.35
CA VAL A 67 8.79 4.18 -7.62
C VAL A 67 7.60 4.98 -8.18
N ALA A 68 7.33 6.19 -7.69
CA ALA A 68 6.30 7.06 -8.25
C ALA A 68 6.58 7.41 -9.72
N ALA A 69 7.83 7.69 -10.08
CA ALA A 69 8.23 7.93 -11.47
C ALA A 69 8.04 6.68 -12.35
N VAL A 70 8.46 5.50 -11.86
CA VAL A 70 8.25 4.22 -12.56
C VAL A 70 6.76 3.94 -12.75
N ALA A 71 5.95 4.12 -11.70
CA ALA A 71 4.50 3.95 -11.78
C ALA A 71 3.85 4.92 -12.78
N TRP A 72 4.27 6.19 -12.78
CA TRP A 72 3.80 7.18 -13.74
C TRP A 72 4.13 6.81 -15.19
N ILE A 73 5.36 6.33 -15.45
CA ILE A 73 5.79 5.87 -16.76
C ILE A 73 4.98 4.64 -17.18
N ALA A 74 4.85 3.64 -16.29
CA ALA A 74 4.08 2.44 -16.55
C ALA A 74 2.62 2.76 -16.88
N GLU A 75 1.97 3.64 -16.11
CA GLU A 75 0.59 4.09 -16.39
C GLU A 75 0.49 4.75 -17.78
N ARG A 76 1.38 5.69 -18.08
CA ARG A 76 1.35 6.43 -19.35
C ARG A 76 1.56 5.56 -20.58
N LEU A 77 2.49 4.62 -20.49
CA LEU A 77 2.84 3.76 -21.62
C LEU A 77 1.83 2.64 -21.86
N THR A 78 1.15 2.18 -20.80
CA THR A 78 0.33 0.97 -20.84
C THR A 78 -1.11 1.21 -20.40
N LEU A 79 -1.38 1.42 -19.12
CA LEU A 79 -2.71 1.43 -18.52
C LEU A 79 -3.60 2.57 -19.08
N SER A 80 -3.02 3.74 -19.36
CA SER A 80 -3.76 4.88 -19.90
C SER A 80 -4.47 4.59 -21.24
N LYS A 81 -4.02 3.58 -21.98
CA LYS A 81 -4.62 3.14 -23.25
C LYS A 81 -5.80 2.19 -23.05
N LEU A 82 -5.95 1.65 -21.84
CA LEU A 82 -6.94 0.62 -21.48
C LEU A 82 -8.10 1.15 -20.61
N TYR A 83 -8.12 2.43 -20.23
CA TYR A 83 -9.18 2.98 -19.36
C TYR A 83 -10.60 2.84 -19.91
N ASN A 84 -10.75 2.82 -21.24
CA ASN A 84 -12.04 2.68 -21.92
C ASN A 84 -12.24 1.25 -22.46
N ARG A 85 -11.43 0.30 -22.02
CA ARG A 85 -11.52 -1.12 -22.40
C ARG A 85 -12.05 -1.96 -21.25
N GLU A 86 -12.37 -3.20 -21.54
CA GLU A 86 -12.84 -4.20 -20.59
C GLU A 86 -11.93 -4.32 -19.37
N HIS A 87 -12.50 -4.47 -18.19
CA HIS A 87 -11.75 -4.54 -16.92
C HIS A 87 -10.75 -5.71 -16.87
N TYR A 88 -11.06 -6.82 -17.54
CA TYR A 88 -10.13 -7.97 -17.57
C TYR A 88 -8.82 -7.66 -18.30
N LEU A 89 -8.83 -6.77 -19.31
CA LEU A 89 -7.60 -6.34 -20.01
C LEU A 89 -6.70 -5.51 -19.08
N GLN A 90 -7.29 -4.69 -18.23
CA GLN A 90 -6.56 -3.91 -17.23
C GLN A 90 -5.95 -4.82 -16.17
N PHE A 91 -6.71 -5.83 -15.74
CA PHE A 91 -6.22 -6.86 -14.82
C PHE A 91 -5.04 -7.64 -15.42
N LEU A 92 -5.19 -8.13 -16.66
CA LEU A 92 -4.13 -8.87 -17.36
C LEU A 92 -2.87 -8.02 -17.56
N LEU A 93 -3.03 -6.73 -17.89
CA LEU A 93 -1.91 -5.80 -18.02
C LEU A 93 -1.17 -5.60 -16.70
N THR A 94 -1.89 -5.36 -15.60
CA THR A 94 -1.25 -5.17 -14.29
C THR A 94 -0.58 -6.45 -13.79
N PHE A 95 -1.10 -7.62 -14.13
CA PHE A 95 -0.44 -8.90 -13.91
C PHE A 95 0.85 -9.04 -14.74
N GLY A 96 0.82 -8.66 -16.02
CA GLY A 96 2.03 -8.60 -16.84
C GLY A 96 3.10 -7.64 -16.29
N LEU A 97 2.67 -6.49 -15.72
CA LEU A 97 3.60 -5.56 -15.07
C LEU A 97 4.29 -6.18 -13.84
N ILE A 98 3.60 -7.03 -13.07
CA ILE A 98 4.24 -7.78 -11.96
C ILE A 98 5.40 -8.61 -12.51
N LEU A 99 5.15 -9.39 -13.56
CA LEU A 99 6.16 -10.27 -14.13
C LEU A 99 7.37 -9.48 -14.64
N VAL A 100 7.14 -8.35 -15.31
CA VAL A 100 8.21 -7.48 -15.80
C VAL A 100 9.01 -6.89 -14.65
N ILE A 101 8.35 -6.35 -13.62
CA ILE A 101 9.03 -5.73 -12.47
C ILE A 101 9.80 -6.80 -11.69
N ASN A 102 9.20 -7.99 -11.43
CA ASN A 102 9.88 -9.08 -10.75
C ASN A 102 11.13 -9.52 -11.51
N GLU A 103 11.04 -9.65 -12.84
CA GLU A 103 12.19 -10.03 -13.64
C GLU A 103 13.29 -8.96 -13.65
N LEU A 104 12.93 -7.68 -13.73
CA LEU A 104 13.91 -6.58 -13.62
C LEU A 104 14.59 -6.57 -12.25
N VAL A 105 13.86 -6.80 -11.16
CA VAL A 105 14.44 -6.93 -9.81
C VAL A 105 15.35 -8.14 -9.74
N ARG A 106 14.93 -9.29 -10.27
CA ARG A 106 15.74 -10.53 -10.32
C ARG A 106 17.05 -10.33 -11.08
N LEU A 107 17.01 -9.68 -12.24
CA LEU A 107 18.19 -9.41 -13.06
C LEU A 107 19.16 -8.42 -12.40
N THR A 108 18.64 -7.50 -11.58
CA THR A 108 19.44 -6.43 -10.95
C THR A 108 20.06 -6.89 -9.64
N TRP A 109 19.30 -7.58 -8.77
CA TRP A 109 19.72 -7.97 -7.41
C TRP A 109 19.86 -9.47 -7.20
N GLY A 110 19.46 -10.30 -8.18
CA GLY A 110 19.50 -11.75 -8.07
C GLY A 110 18.29 -12.32 -7.30
N VAL A 111 18.42 -13.61 -6.90
CA VAL A 111 17.34 -14.36 -6.21
C VAL A 111 17.57 -14.51 -4.71
N GLY A 112 18.68 -14.00 -4.18
CA GLY A 112 19.05 -14.11 -2.76
C GLY A 112 18.19 -13.21 -1.87
N TYR A 113 18.06 -13.62 -0.61
CA TYR A 113 17.47 -12.76 0.42
C TYR A 113 18.43 -11.63 0.77
N LEU A 114 17.98 -10.39 0.67
CA LEU A 114 18.71 -9.22 1.11
C LEU A 114 18.10 -8.71 2.43
N ARG A 115 18.91 -8.05 3.23
CA ARG A 115 18.47 -7.41 4.48
C ARG A 115 18.94 -5.98 4.52
N LEU A 116 18.07 -5.11 4.98
CA LEU A 116 18.39 -3.74 5.32
C LEU A 116 18.29 -3.59 6.83
N ASP A 117 19.35 -3.12 7.46
CA ASP A 117 19.31 -2.85 8.89
C ASP A 117 18.57 -1.55 9.19
N ALA A 118 17.90 -1.53 10.34
CA ALA A 118 17.29 -0.30 10.83
C ALA A 118 18.38 0.75 11.11
N PRO A 119 18.11 2.05 10.86
CA PRO A 119 19.07 3.10 11.15
C PRO A 119 19.43 3.13 12.64
N VAL A 120 20.68 3.47 12.96
CA VAL A 120 21.24 3.44 14.33
C VAL A 120 20.33 4.15 15.34
N LEU A 121 19.72 5.28 14.95
CA LEU A 121 18.79 6.04 15.81
C LEU A 121 17.51 5.26 16.19
N LEU A 122 17.13 4.26 15.39
CA LEU A 122 15.91 3.46 15.59
C LEU A 122 16.21 2.01 15.99
N GLN A 123 17.51 1.69 16.20
CA GLN A 123 17.92 0.41 16.76
C GLN A 123 17.66 0.37 18.27
N GLY A 124 17.42 -0.84 18.76
CA GLY A 124 17.17 -1.07 20.18
C GLY A 124 15.69 -1.21 20.52
N SER A 125 15.41 -1.30 21.81
CA SER A 125 14.08 -1.46 22.40
C SER A 125 13.89 -0.51 23.57
N VAL A 126 12.67 -0.01 23.73
CA VAL A 126 12.23 0.69 24.94
C VAL A 126 11.70 -0.35 25.90
N ASP A 127 12.23 -0.34 27.11
CA ASP A 127 11.79 -1.22 28.20
C ASP A 127 10.73 -0.50 29.05
N PHE A 128 9.55 -1.10 29.15
CA PHE A 128 8.45 -0.64 30.01
C PHE A 128 8.32 -1.52 31.26
N GLY A 129 9.38 -2.23 31.66
CA GLY A 129 9.45 -3.08 32.82
C GLY A 129 8.78 -4.45 32.66
N THR A 130 7.60 -4.51 32.08
CA THR A 130 6.84 -5.75 31.85
C THR A 130 6.92 -6.24 30.40
N PHE A 131 7.35 -5.41 29.46
CA PHE A 131 7.50 -5.75 28.05
C PHE A 131 8.48 -4.81 27.36
N GLN A 132 9.13 -5.31 26.31
CA GLN A 132 10.04 -4.56 25.46
C GLN A 132 9.40 -4.30 24.09
N VAL A 133 9.63 -3.11 23.54
CA VAL A 133 9.12 -2.69 22.24
C VAL A 133 10.26 -2.16 21.39
N SER A 134 10.42 -2.68 20.18
CA SER A 134 11.38 -2.15 19.21
C SER A 134 11.06 -0.71 18.85
N VAL A 135 12.05 0.17 18.94
CA VAL A 135 11.94 1.59 18.54
C VAL A 135 11.54 1.72 17.08
N TYR A 136 12.07 0.84 16.22
CA TYR A 136 11.71 0.84 14.80
C TYR A 136 10.22 0.57 14.57
N ARG A 137 9.59 -0.33 15.34
CA ARG A 137 8.14 -0.58 15.22
C ARG A 137 7.29 0.62 15.64
N LEU A 138 7.74 1.38 16.63
CA LEU A 138 7.09 2.65 17.00
C LEU A 138 7.21 3.68 15.88
N PHE A 139 8.39 3.78 15.24
CA PHE A 139 8.58 4.62 14.07
C PHE A 139 7.64 4.22 12.91
N VAL A 140 7.49 2.93 12.63
CA VAL A 140 6.56 2.44 11.59
C VAL A 140 5.11 2.82 11.90
N ALA A 141 4.68 2.64 13.16
CA ALA A 141 3.34 3.05 13.60
C ALA A 141 3.13 4.57 13.44
N PHE A 142 4.13 5.37 13.81
CA PHE A 142 4.11 6.81 13.63
C PHE A 142 4.08 7.23 12.16
N ALA A 143 4.88 6.59 11.30
CA ALA A 143 4.88 6.84 9.86
C ALA A 143 3.52 6.56 9.22
N GLY A 144 2.83 5.47 9.64
CA GLY A 144 1.47 5.18 9.21
C GLY A 144 0.46 6.24 9.64
N LEU A 145 0.57 6.72 10.88
CA LEU A 145 -0.28 7.81 11.39
C LEU A 145 -0.05 9.11 10.60
N MET A 146 1.20 9.46 10.34
CA MET A 146 1.56 10.63 9.53
C MET A 146 1.08 10.49 8.08
N ALA A 147 1.17 9.31 7.49
CA ALA A 147 0.63 9.05 6.17
C ALA A 147 -0.91 9.19 6.14
N ALA A 148 -1.61 8.68 7.16
CA ALA A 148 -3.06 8.83 7.31
C ALA A 148 -3.47 10.30 7.45
N ALA A 149 -2.79 11.06 8.32
CA ALA A 149 -3.02 12.48 8.51
C ALA A 149 -2.73 13.27 7.24
N GLY A 150 -1.60 13.01 6.58
CA GLY A 150 -1.21 13.66 5.32
C GLY A 150 -2.23 13.42 4.21
N LEU A 151 -2.65 12.17 4.01
CA LEU A 151 -3.67 11.83 3.01
C LEU A 151 -5.02 12.48 3.34
N TYR A 152 -5.44 12.46 4.60
CA TYR A 152 -6.65 13.15 5.03
C TYR A 152 -6.58 14.65 4.72
N LEU A 153 -5.49 15.32 5.09
CA LEU A 153 -5.30 16.75 4.82
C LEU A 153 -5.31 17.04 3.31
N VAL A 154 -4.56 16.27 2.52
CA VAL A 154 -4.51 16.47 1.07
C VAL A 154 -5.87 16.25 0.43
N LEU A 155 -6.57 15.18 0.77
CA LEU A 155 -7.83 14.84 0.11
C LEU A 155 -9.02 15.63 0.61
N GLU A 156 -9.10 15.95 1.90
CA GLU A 156 -10.28 16.63 2.46
C GLU A 156 -10.12 18.17 2.54
N ARG A 157 -8.87 18.66 2.61
CA ARG A 157 -8.60 20.07 2.90
C ARG A 157 -7.96 20.84 1.74
N THR A 158 -7.61 20.21 0.61
CA THR A 158 -6.99 20.89 -0.53
C THR A 158 -7.87 20.89 -1.78
N LEU A 159 -7.60 21.85 -2.67
CA LEU A 159 -8.23 21.91 -4.01
C LEU A 159 -7.91 20.67 -4.85
N ILE A 160 -6.68 20.12 -4.72
CA ILE A 160 -6.29 18.90 -5.42
C ILE A 160 -7.20 17.75 -5.00
N GLY A 161 -7.42 17.58 -3.69
CA GLY A 161 -8.33 16.57 -3.17
C GLY A 161 -9.76 16.75 -3.67
N THR A 162 -10.26 17.99 -3.74
CA THR A 162 -11.58 18.27 -4.29
C THR A 162 -11.69 17.84 -5.74
N VAL A 163 -10.68 18.15 -6.57
CA VAL A 163 -10.65 17.77 -7.99
C VAL A 163 -10.56 16.25 -8.15
N VAL A 164 -9.74 15.56 -7.33
CA VAL A 164 -9.65 14.10 -7.34
C VAL A 164 -10.99 13.45 -6.98
N ARG A 165 -11.65 13.91 -5.92
CA ARG A 165 -12.99 13.39 -5.52
C ARG A 165 -14.06 13.69 -6.59
N ALA A 166 -14.06 14.87 -7.19
CA ALA A 166 -14.97 15.21 -8.29
C ALA A 166 -14.74 14.31 -9.50
N ALA A 167 -13.48 14.09 -9.89
CA ALA A 167 -13.13 13.23 -11.03
C ALA A 167 -13.47 11.74 -10.76
N SER A 168 -13.40 11.30 -9.50
CA SER A 168 -13.85 9.98 -9.06
C SER A 168 -15.37 9.81 -9.15
N ALA A 169 -16.13 10.89 -8.89
CA ALA A 169 -17.59 10.85 -8.95
C ALA A 169 -18.11 10.94 -10.40
N ASN A 170 -17.57 11.84 -11.20
CA ASN A 170 -17.95 12.00 -12.62
C ASN A 170 -16.79 12.63 -13.43
N SER A 171 -15.97 11.77 -14.02
CA SER A 171 -14.81 12.20 -14.82
C SER A 171 -15.19 12.97 -16.09
N ALA A 172 -16.34 12.66 -16.72
CA ALA A 172 -16.81 13.35 -17.91
C ALA A 172 -17.18 14.81 -17.59
N MET A 173 -17.93 15.03 -16.50
CA MET A 173 -18.32 16.37 -16.07
C MET A 173 -17.11 17.23 -15.72
N VAL A 174 -16.13 16.66 -15.01
CA VAL A 174 -14.88 17.38 -14.67
C VAL A 174 -14.09 17.75 -15.93
N SER A 175 -14.10 16.88 -16.96
CA SER A 175 -13.49 17.18 -18.25
C SER A 175 -14.18 18.36 -18.96
N CYS A 176 -15.51 18.45 -18.88
CA CYS A 176 -16.27 19.59 -19.46
C CYS A 176 -15.92 20.93 -18.77
N LEU A 177 -15.48 20.91 -17.53
CA LEU A 177 -14.99 22.09 -16.80
C LEU A 177 -13.54 22.48 -17.17
N GLY A 178 -12.96 21.88 -18.22
CA GLY A 178 -11.61 22.17 -18.69
C GLY A 178 -10.47 21.49 -17.92
N VAL A 179 -10.77 20.63 -16.96
CA VAL A 179 -9.76 19.94 -16.17
C VAL A 179 -9.24 18.70 -16.92
N ASN A 180 -7.93 18.59 -17.04
CA ASN A 180 -7.30 17.44 -17.70
C ASN A 180 -7.33 16.18 -16.81
N VAL A 181 -8.41 15.41 -16.91
CA VAL A 181 -8.64 14.17 -16.14
C VAL A 181 -7.53 13.15 -16.37
N ARG A 182 -6.93 13.10 -17.57
CA ARG A 182 -5.81 12.17 -17.85
C ARG A 182 -4.59 12.48 -16.97
N ARG A 183 -4.26 13.77 -16.78
CA ARG A 183 -3.15 14.17 -15.89
C ARG A 183 -3.45 13.80 -14.43
N ILE A 184 -4.69 13.99 -13.99
CA ILE A 184 -5.10 13.63 -12.62
C ILE A 184 -4.95 12.12 -12.40
N ARG A 185 -5.43 11.30 -13.34
CA ARG A 185 -5.30 9.83 -13.29
C ARG A 185 -3.83 9.41 -13.17
N SER A 186 -2.96 9.92 -14.06
CA SER A 186 -1.52 9.61 -14.01
C SER A 186 -0.86 10.06 -12.71
N SER A 187 -1.22 11.25 -12.19
CA SER A 187 -0.67 11.74 -10.92
C SER A 187 -1.12 10.89 -9.73
N VAL A 188 -2.40 10.51 -9.68
CA VAL A 188 -2.93 9.64 -8.60
C VAL A 188 -2.30 8.25 -8.66
N PHE A 189 -2.10 7.71 -9.86
CA PHE A 189 -1.40 6.42 -10.02
C PHE A 189 0.06 6.50 -9.56
N ALA A 190 0.76 7.58 -9.89
CA ALA A 190 2.13 7.84 -9.44
C ALA A 190 2.21 7.96 -7.91
N VAL A 191 1.31 8.73 -7.30
CA VAL A 191 1.24 8.88 -5.83
C VAL A 191 0.93 7.53 -5.17
N GLY A 192 -0.01 6.76 -5.73
CA GLY A 192 -0.30 5.41 -5.27
C GLY A 192 0.93 4.50 -5.30
N GLY A 193 1.65 4.46 -6.44
CA GLY A 193 2.91 3.73 -6.56
C GLY A 193 3.99 4.21 -5.60
N GLY A 194 4.10 5.54 -5.40
CA GLY A 194 5.01 6.13 -4.42
C GLY A 194 4.70 5.71 -2.98
N LEU A 195 3.42 5.64 -2.60
CA LEU A 195 3.00 5.13 -1.28
C LEU A 195 3.33 3.63 -1.12
N ALA A 196 3.16 2.84 -2.19
CA ALA A 196 3.61 1.45 -2.17
C ALA A 196 5.13 1.35 -1.99
N GLY A 197 5.90 2.14 -2.73
CA GLY A 197 7.35 2.23 -2.57
C GLY A 197 7.77 2.67 -1.17
N PHE A 198 7.09 3.65 -0.58
CA PHE A 198 7.32 4.11 0.79
C PHE A 198 7.06 2.99 1.82
N ALA A 199 5.94 2.26 1.67
CA ALA A 199 5.67 1.09 2.50
C ALA A 199 6.77 0.03 2.36
N GLY A 200 7.29 -0.19 1.14
CA GLY A 200 8.39 -1.12 0.87
C GLY A 200 9.69 -0.75 1.60
N VAL A 201 10.10 0.52 1.54
CA VAL A 201 11.30 0.98 2.27
C VAL A 201 11.15 0.82 3.77
N ILE A 202 9.97 1.19 4.32
CA ILE A 202 9.70 1.03 5.76
C ILE A 202 9.65 -0.44 6.17
N ALA A 203 9.21 -1.33 5.30
CA ALA A 203 9.17 -2.76 5.59
C ALA A 203 10.54 -3.44 5.52
N ALA A 204 11.48 -2.91 4.73
CA ALA A 204 12.76 -3.53 4.47
C ALA A 204 13.58 -3.92 5.73
N PRO A 205 13.59 -3.14 6.83
CA PRO A 205 14.23 -3.55 8.08
C PRO A 205 13.42 -4.57 8.92
N LEU A 206 12.14 -4.78 8.61
CA LEU A 206 11.26 -5.70 9.36
C LEU A 206 11.22 -7.09 8.75
N VAL A 207 11.36 -7.20 7.44
CA VAL A 207 11.27 -8.45 6.70
C VAL A 207 12.43 -8.57 5.69
N PRO A 208 12.94 -9.78 5.46
CA PRO A 208 13.94 -9.97 4.40
C PRO A 208 13.32 -9.66 3.03
N LEU A 209 14.10 -9.00 2.18
CA LEU A 209 13.70 -8.71 0.81
C LEU A 209 13.75 -10.01 0.00
N SER A 210 12.66 -10.31 -0.68
CA SER A 210 12.52 -11.47 -1.56
C SER A 210 11.67 -11.12 -2.78
N LEU A 211 11.78 -11.88 -3.85
CA LEU A 211 10.99 -11.67 -5.07
C LEU A 211 9.49 -11.89 -4.85
N ASP A 212 9.12 -12.69 -3.85
CA ASP A 212 7.72 -13.02 -3.55
C ASP A 212 7.04 -12.01 -2.60
N MET A 213 7.82 -11.10 -1.96
CA MET A 213 7.28 -10.18 -0.96
C MET A 213 6.14 -9.30 -1.49
N GLY A 214 6.19 -8.95 -2.80
CA GLY A 214 5.14 -8.17 -3.45
C GLY A 214 3.82 -8.94 -3.59
N LEU A 215 3.87 -10.22 -3.97
CA LEU A 215 2.69 -11.07 -4.10
C LEU A 215 2.06 -11.41 -2.75
N ILE A 216 2.87 -11.61 -1.72
CA ILE A 216 2.37 -11.90 -0.36
C ILE A 216 1.61 -10.69 0.17
N VAL A 217 2.20 -9.50 0.09
CA VAL A 217 1.61 -8.30 0.70
C VAL A 217 0.39 -7.78 -0.06
N ILE A 218 0.30 -8.01 -1.39
CA ILE A 218 -0.86 -7.53 -2.17
C ILE A 218 -2.15 -8.25 -1.76
N ILE A 219 -2.07 -9.52 -1.37
CA ILE A 219 -3.22 -10.27 -0.85
C ILE A 219 -3.75 -9.58 0.41
N ASP A 220 -2.88 -9.28 1.38
CA ASP A 220 -3.27 -8.57 2.59
C ASP A 220 -3.85 -7.19 2.30
N CYS A 221 -3.27 -6.49 1.32
CA CYS A 221 -3.76 -5.20 0.88
C CYS A 221 -5.20 -5.30 0.32
N PHE A 222 -5.51 -6.33 -0.47
CA PHE A 222 -6.86 -6.59 -0.94
C PHE A 222 -7.82 -6.93 0.20
N LEU A 223 -7.40 -7.74 1.17
CA LEU A 223 -8.21 -8.02 2.36
C LEU A 223 -8.58 -6.73 3.10
N VAL A 224 -7.60 -5.84 3.30
CA VAL A 224 -7.81 -4.52 3.93
C VAL A 224 -8.85 -3.69 3.17
N ILE A 225 -8.74 -3.63 1.85
CA ILE A 225 -9.61 -2.80 1.01
C ILE A 225 -11.02 -3.38 0.92
N ILE A 226 -11.17 -4.69 0.80
CA ILE A 226 -12.46 -5.37 0.73
C ILE A 226 -13.18 -5.22 2.07
N ILE A 227 -12.50 -5.49 3.18
CA ILE A 227 -13.05 -5.31 4.53
C ILE A 227 -13.42 -3.85 4.79
N GLY A 228 -12.52 -2.93 4.43
CA GLY A 228 -12.73 -1.50 4.61
C GLY A 228 -13.86 -0.92 3.76
N GLY A 229 -14.09 -1.51 2.59
CA GLY A 229 -14.95 -1.03 1.52
C GLY A 229 -14.15 -0.33 0.42
N MET A 230 -14.27 -0.83 -0.81
CA MET A 230 -13.51 -0.37 -1.97
C MET A 230 -13.67 1.15 -2.20
N GLY A 231 -12.54 1.85 -2.32
CA GLY A 231 -12.49 3.30 -2.53
C GLY A 231 -12.66 4.17 -1.26
N SER A 232 -12.72 3.56 -0.06
CA SER A 232 -12.84 4.29 1.20
C SER A 232 -11.53 4.32 1.99
N ILE A 233 -10.92 5.50 2.14
CA ILE A 233 -9.70 5.66 2.95
C ILE A 233 -9.99 5.40 4.44
N ARG A 234 -11.16 5.84 4.95
CA ARG A 234 -11.58 5.55 6.33
C ARG A 234 -11.73 4.04 6.54
N GLY A 235 -12.25 3.37 5.51
CA GLY A 235 -12.32 1.91 5.47
C GLY A 235 -10.95 1.26 5.49
N ALA A 236 -9.99 1.77 4.72
CA ALA A 236 -8.63 1.25 4.72
C ALA A 236 -7.95 1.36 6.10
N VAL A 237 -8.18 2.45 6.87
CA VAL A 237 -7.67 2.57 8.25
C VAL A 237 -8.23 1.45 9.14
N LEU A 238 -9.56 1.24 9.15
CA LEU A 238 -10.15 0.19 9.99
C LEU A 238 -9.79 -1.21 9.51
N GLY A 239 -9.79 -1.43 8.19
CA GLY A 239 -9.39 -2.72 7.60
C GLY A 239 -7.95 -3.08 7.93
N SER A 240 -7.02 -2.10 7.86
CA SER A 240 -5.61 -2.33 8.19
C SER A 240 -5.40 -2.61 9.68
N ILE A 241 -6.13 -1.92 10.57
CA ILE A 241 -6.09 -2.20 12.01
C ILE A 241 -6.61 -3.62 12.27
N LEU A 242 -7.75 -3.98 11.67
CA LEU A 242 -8.34 -5.31 11.87
C LEU A 242 -7.40 -6.42 11.39
N ILE A 243 -6.87 -6.33 10.16
CA ILE A 243 -5.97 -7.34 9.61
C ILE A 243 -4.62 -7.35 10.34
N GLY A 244 -4.02 -6.19 10.61
CA GLY A 244 -2.75 -6.08 11.33
C GLY A 244 -2.82 -6.67 12.73
N MET A 245 -3.91 -6.42 13.47
CA MET A 245 -4.14 -7.02 14.78
C MET A 245 -4.39 -8.53 14.68
N THR A 246 -5.25 -8.96 13.74
CA THR A 246 -5.52 -10.38 13.50
C THR A 246 -4.24 -11.15 13.23
N ARG A 247 -3.35 -10.64 12.36
CA ARG A 247 -2.06 -11.27 12.06
C ARG A 247 -1.12 -11.29 13.27
N ALA A 248 -1.01 -10.18 14.01
CA ALA A 248 -0.11 -10.11 15.17
C ALA A 248 -0.54 -11.04 16.31
N TYR A 249 -1.84 -11.07 16.62
CA TYR A 249 -2.37 -11.97 17.64
C TYR A 249 -2.41 -13.42 17.15
N GLY A 250 -2.78 -13.65 15.89
CA GLY A 250 -2.74 -14.98 15.28
C GLY A 250 -1.35 -15.59 15.32
N GLN A 251 -0.31 -14.80 14.95
CA GLN A 251 1.09 -15.25 15.01
C GLN A 251 1.53 -15.64 16.44
N ASN A 252 1.02 -14.94 17.45
CA ASN A 252 1.41 -15.18 18.83
C ASN A 252 0.69 -16.36 19.48
N PHE A 253 -0.59 -16.61 19.15
CA PHE A 253 -1.42 -17.61 19.81
C PHE A 253 -1.65 -18.88 18.99
N ILE A 254 -1.82 -18.75 17.66
CA ILE A 254 -2.17 -19.86 16.76
C ILE A 254 -1.45 -19.73 15.42
N PRO A 255 -0.11 -19.78 15.37
CA PRO A 255 0.68 -19.47 14.18
C PRO A 255 0.30 -20.33 12.96
N GLN A 256 -0.10 -21.61 13.17
CA GLN A 256 -0.51 -22.50 12.08
C GLN A 256 -1.87 -22.13 11.42
N PHE A 257 -2.66 -21.26 12.03
CA PHE A 257 -3.98 -20.87 11.55
C PHE A 257 -4.09 -19.39 11.17
N ILE A 258 -2.97 -18.69 10.95
CA ILE A 258 -2.97 -17.26 10.63
C ILE A 258 -3.78 -16.96 9.38
N ASP A 259 -3.52 -17.67 8.29
CA ASP A 259 -4.22 -17.43 7.02
C ASP A 259 -5.71 -17.81 7.11
N PRO A 260 -6.10 -19.01 7.60
CA PRO A 260 -7.50 -19.30 7.88
C PRO A 260 -8.20 -18.27 8.77
N LEU A 261 -7.53 -17.77 9.81
CA LEU A 261 -8.08 -16.75 10.71
C LEU A 261 -8.30 -15.42 9.96
N THR A 262 -7.32 -15.00 9.18
CA THR A 262 -7.37 -13.74 8.40
C THR A 262 -8.49 -13.79 7.36
N PHE A 263 -8.62 -14.90 6.62
CA PHE A 263 -9.72 -15.09 5.68
C PHE A 263 -11.08 -15.27 6.40
N GLY A 264 -11.10 -15.89 7.58
CA GLY A 264 -12.30 -16.00 8.41
C GLY A 264 -12.86 -14.64 8.83
N VAL A 265 -11.97 -13.70 9.19
CA VAL A 265 -12.34 -12.30 9.46
C VAL A 265 -12.95 -11.64 8.22
N LEU A 266 -12.35 -11.83 7.03
CA LEU A 266 -12.91 -11.32 5.77
C LEU A 266 -14.34 -11.84 5.55
N VAL A 267 -14.52 -13.17 5.60
CA VAL A 267 -15.81 -13.81 5.38
C VAL A 267 -16.86 -13.29 6.38
N THR A 268 -16.49 -13.19 7.66
CA THR A 268 -17.38 -12.68 8.71
C THR A 268 -17.81 -11.24 8.41
N VAL A 269 -16.89 -10.37 8.02
CA VAL A 269 -17.23 -8.98 7.68
C VAL A 269 -18.14 -8.91 6.46
N LEU A 270 -17.86 -9.69 5.40
CA LEU A 270 -18.69 -9.68 4.19
C LEU A 270 -20.09 -10.28 4.40
N LEU A 271 -20.24 -11.27 5.26
CA LEU A 271 -21.57 -11.80 5.64
C LEU A 271 -22.42 -10.75 6.36
N VAL A 272 -21.81 -9.93 7.24
CA VAL A 272 -22.50 -8.87 7.97
C VAL A 272 -22.68 -7.61 7.12
N ARG A 273 -21.67 -7.25 6.32
CA ARG A 273 -21.64 -6.06 5.46
C ARG A 273 -21.02 -6.39 4.10
N PRO A 274 -21.81 -6.81 3.11
CA PRO A 274 -21.29 -7.20 1.77
C PRO A 274 -20.53 -6.11 1.02
N SER A 275 -20.80 -4.83 1.30
CA SER A 275 -20.09 -3.69 0.72
C SER A 275 -18.81 -3.29 1.47
N GLY A 276 -18.41 -4.03 2.51
CA GLY A 276 -17.38 -3.64 3.47
C GLY A 276 -17.89 -2.64 4.51
N ILE A 277 -17.02 -2.30 5.50
CA ILE A 277 -17.42 -1.49 6.68
C ILE A 277 -17.88 -0.08 6.27
N PHE A 278 -17.18 0.55 5.32
CA PHE A 278 -17.46 1.90 4.80
C PHE A 278 -17.74 1.93 3.28
N GLY A 279 -18.08 0.78 2.70
CA GLY A 279 -18.47 0.72 1.30
C GLY A 279 -19.75 1.51 1.01
N ARG A 280 -19.80 2.18 -0.12
CA ARG A 280 -21.04 2.80 -0.61
C ARG A 280 -21.99 1.69 -1.05
N LYS A 281 -23.22 1.71 -0.56
CA LYS A 281 -24.29 0.88 -1.16
C LYS A 281 -24.48 1.40 -2.59
N GLU A 282 -24.13 0.62 -3.59
CA GLU A 282 -24.63 0.87 -4.94
C GLU A 282 -26.15 0.84 -4.86
N ARG A 283 -26.78 1.95 -5.18
CA ARG A 283 -28.22 1.94 -5.49
C ARG A 283 -28.35 1.10 -6.75
N MET A 284 -28.82 -0.13 -6.60
CA MET A 284 -29.35 -0.86 -7.75
C MET A 284 -30.46 0.02 -8.34
N ALA A 285 -30.16 0.58 -9.49
CA ALA A 285 -31.14 1.26 -10.34
C ALA A 285 -31.81 0.22 -11.24
#